data_21c46e9e6d7f2d2c0cac6ac08d471797
#
_entry.id   21c46e9e6d7f2d2c0cac6ac08d471797
#
_cell.length_a   1.000
_cell.length_b   1.000
_cell.length_c   1.000
_cell.angle_alpha   90.00
_cell.angle_beta   90.00
_cell.angle_gamma   90.00
#
_symmetry.space_group_name_H-M   'P 1'
#
loop_
_entity.id
_entity.type
_entity.pdbx_description
1 polymer ?
#
loop_
_entity_poly.entity_id
_entity_poly.type
_entity_poly.pdbx_seq_one_letter_code
_entity_poly.pdbx_strand_id
1 'polypeptide(L)'
;MKVEGTKEFDAPAQLVWDVLNDPSKMAKLLPGVESFEIQDDRHWKASVKIPLGMGGLKLNFSFEKLEERPIEYAKLASKGQGVGAIVAMETEFNLKPDGERTRMDWVADVRVAGPIGSMGQRVFQPIVNQQVGNVLNALEAQVMEAKGGGSSGAEEGIHAASPEAYSAEPEGPTHSADD
;
A
#
# COMPACT_ATOMS: atom_id res chain seq x y z
N MET A 1 -10.43 22.49 -3.87
CA MET A 1 -11.05 22.20 -2.55
C MET A 1 -10.03 21.52 -1.66
N LYS A 2 -10.10 21.76 -0.36
CA LYS A 2 -9.22 21.13 0.63
C LYS A 2 -10.02 20.09 1.39
N VAL A 3 -9.46 18.89 1.51
CA VAL A 3 -9.95 17.80 2.39
C VAL A 3 -8.81 17.39 3.32
N GLU A 4 -9.14 17.14 4.57
CA GLU A 4 -8.15 16.79 5.58
C GLU A 4 -8.76 15.91 6.66
N GLY A 5 -7.94 15.19 7.38
CA GLY A 5 -8.39 14.33 8.45
C GLY A 5 -7.25 13.65 9.19
N THR A 6 -7.66 12.75 10.08
CA THR A 6 -6.77 11.90 10.86
C THR A 6 -7.20 10.46 10.70
N LYS A 7 -6.22 9.56 10.59
CA LYS A 7 -6.42 8.12 10.61
C LYS A 7 -5.49 7.50 11.65
N GLU A 8 -6.04 6.63 12.48
CA GLU A 8 -5.25 5.82 13.41
C GLU A 8 -5.07 4.41 12.87
N PHE A 9 -3.86 3.88 13.06
CA PHE A 9 -3.48 2.52 12.71
C PHE A 9 -3.03 1.77 13.95
N ASP A 10 -3.51 0.55 14.11
CA ASP A 10 -3.03 -0.38 15.14
C ASP A 10 -1.77 -1.10 14.64
N ALA A 11 -0.75 -0.31 14.32
CA ALA A 11 0.52 -0.75 13.78
C ALA A 11 1.61 0.29 14.02
N PRO A 12 2.91 -0.12 14.14
CA PRO A 12 4.03 0.80 14.29
C PRO A 12 4.19 1.70 13.06
N ALA A 13 4.72 2.91 13.26
CA ALA A 13 4.91 3.89 12.20
C ALA A 13 5.79 3.40 11.04
N GLN A 14 6.79 2.57 11.33
CA GLN A 14 7.63 1.95 10.30
C GLN A 14 6.79 1.11 9.33
N LEU A 15 5.86 0.31 9.84
CA LEU A 15 5.01 -0.54 9.01
C LEU A 15 4.05 0.28 8.13
N VAL A 16 3.44 1.32 8.71
CA VAL A 16 2.59 2.25 7.97
C VAL A 16 3.39 2.95 6.87
N TRP A 17 4.60 3.40 7.21
CA TRP A 17 5.52 4.04 6.27
C TRP A 17 5.90 3.12 5.12
N ASP A 18 6.25 1.88 5.39
CA ASP A 18 6.65 0.89 4.38
C ASP A 18 5.50 0.60 3.39
N VAL A 19 4.26 0.58 3.87
CA VAL A 19 3.08 0.45 2.99
C VAL A 19 2.91 1.69 2.11
N LEU A 20 3.07 2.88 2.67
CA LEU A 20 2.92 4.15 1.94
C LEU A 20 4.06 4.40 0.93
N ASN A 21 5.24 3.84 1.15
CA ASN A 21 6.39 4.01 0.27
C ASN A 21 6.60 2.89 -0.75
N ASP A 22 5.85 1.81 -0.66
CA ASP A 22 5.91 0.74 -1.64
C ASP A 22 4.96 1.04 -2.81
N PRO A 23 5.47 1.37 -4.01
CA PRO A 23 4.63 1.70 -5.16
C PRO A 23 3.66 0.58 -5.54
N SER A 24 4.03 -0.67 -5.33
CA SER A 24 3.16 -1.82 -5.63
C SER A 24 1.97 -1.92 -4.67
N LYS A 25 2.17 -1.52 -3.41
CA LYS A 25 1.09 -1.41 -2.43
C LYS A 25 0.24 -0.18 -2.67
N MET A 26 0.87 0.94 -3.07
CA MET A 26 0.15 2.15 -3.44
C MET A 26 -0.82 1.93 -4.60
N ALA A 27 -0.47 1.09 -5.58
CA ALA A 27 -1.39 0.72 -6.65
C ALA A 27 -2.71 0.15 -6.12
N LYS A 28 -2.64 -0.64 -5.05
CA LYS A 28 -3.81 -1.25 -4.40
C LYS A 28 -4.64 -0.26 -3.58
N LEU A 29 -4.10 0.92 -3.26
CA LEU A 29 -4.82 1.97 -2.55
C LEU A 29 -5.75 2.77 -3.46
N LEU A 30 -5.49 2.78 -4.77
CA LEU A 30 -6.25 3.57 -5.73
C LEU A 30 -7.57 2.88 -6.10
N PRO A 31 -8.72 3.43 -5.71
CA PRO A 31 -10.00 2.85 -6.09
C PRO A 31 -10.22 2.95 -7.60
N GLY A 32 -10.67 1.86 -8.21
CA GLY A 32 -10.94 1.83 -9.65
C GLY A 32 -9.70 1.87 -10.54
N VAL A 33 -8.52 1.51 -10.02
CA VAL A 33 -7.30 1.39 -10.81
C VAL A 33 -7.46 0.31 -11.89
N GLU A 34 -7.17 0.68 -13.15
CA GLU A 34 -7.18 -0.23 -14.30
C GLU A 34 -5.76 -0.61 -14.72
N SER A 35 -4.81 0.32 -14.57
CA SER A 35 -3.40 0.09 -14.84
C SER A 35 -2.53 0.92 -13.92
N PHE A 36 -1.34 0.42 -13.61
CA PHE A 36 -0.34 1.09 -12.79
C PHE A 36 1.05 0.82 -13.33
N GLU A 37 1.86 1.87 -13.49
CA GLU A 37 3.21 1.81 -14.03
C GLU A 37 4.17 2.60 -13.16
N ILE A 38 5.20 1.95 -12.65
CA ILE A 38 6.29 2.59 -11.93
C ILE A 38 7.32 3.06 -12.94
N GLN A 39 7.62 4.35 -12.95
CA GLN A 39 8.63 4.92 -13.84
C GLN A 39 10.01 4.98 -13.14
N ASP A 40 10.02 5.42 -11.89
CA ASP A 40 11.18 5.46 -11.00
C ASP A 40 10.73 5.55 -9.53
N ASP A 41 11.66 5.76 -8.61
CA ASP A 41 11.39 5.83 -7.16
C ASP A 41 10.50 7.00 -6.73
N ARG A 42 10.33 7.98 -7.60
CA ARG A 42 9.56 9.21 -7.32
C ARG A 42 8.38 9.42 -8.25
N HIS A 43 8.33 8.70 -9.38
CA HIS A 43 7.34 8.90 -10.43
C HIS A 43 6.61 7.61 -10.79
N TRP A 44 5.30 7.67 -10.84
CA TRP A 44 4.47 6.57 -11.36
C TRP A 44 3.23 7.10 -12.07
N LYS A 45 2.59 6.25 -12.81
CA LYS A 45 1.37 6.53 -13.56
C LYS A 45 0.29 5.51 -13.24
N ALA A 46 -0.96 5.94 -13.28
CA ALA A 46 -2.10 5.05 -13.14
C ALA A 46 -3.25 5.49 -14.04
N SER A 47 -3.98 4.52 -14.58
CA SER A 47 -5.29 4.75 -15.17
C SER A 47 -6.35 4.34 -14.15
N VAL A 48 -7.26 5.28 -13.84
CA VAL A 48 -8.26 5.11 -12.79
C VAL A 48 -9.64 5.43 -13.35
N LYS A 49 -10.62 4.61 -13.05
CA LYS A 49 -12.02 4.87 -13.36
C LYS A 49 -12.78 5.29 -12.12
N ILE A 50 -13.23 6.55 -12.11
CA ILE A 50 -14.00 7.13 -11.00
C ILE A 50 -15.49 7.03 -11.32
N PRO A 51 -16.34 6.55 -10.41
CA PRO A 51 -17.78 6.57 -10.59
C PRO A 51 -18.28 8.01 -10.72
N LEU A 52 -18.84 8.35 -11.86
CA LEU A 52 -19.48 9.63 -12.11
C LEU A 52 -20.70 9.41 -13.00
N GLY A 53 -21.89 9.52 -12.41
CA GLY A 53 -23.15 9.24 -13.10
C GLY A 53 -23.22 7.80 -13.64
N MET A 54 -23.85 7.62 -14.81
CA MET A 54 -24.07 6.28 -15.39
C MET A 54 -22.89 5.69 -16.17
N GLY A 55 -21.79 6.45 -16.39
CA GLY A 55 -20.69 5.99 -17.27
C GLY A 55 -19.31 5.91 -16.58
N GLY A 56 -19.13 6.63 -15.50
CA GLY A 56 -17.80 6.78 -14.88
C GLY A 56 -16.87 7.71 -15.67
N LEU A 57 -15.87 8.24 -15.01
CA LEU A 57 -14.83 9.09 -15.56
C LEU A 57 -13.49 8.36 -15.53
N LYS A 58 -12.92 8.10 -16.70
CA LYS A 58 -11.57 7.55 -16.80
C LYS A 58 -10.55 8.69 -16.78
N LEU A 59 -9.59 8.61 -15.84
CA LEU A 59 -8.50 9.56 -15.68
C LEU A 59 -7.15 8.84 -15.74
N ASN A 60 -6.22 9.43 -16.49
CA ASN A 60 -4.83 9.00 -16.49
C ASN A 60 -4.06 9.94 -15.57
N PHE A 61 -3.57 9.40 -14.47
CA PHE A 61 -2.80 10.12 -13.46
C PHE A 61 -1.31 9.94 -13.65
N SER A 62 -0.58 11.03 -13.43
CA SER A 62 0.84 11.02 -13.13
C SER A 62 1.02 11.45 -11.69
N PHE A 63 1.89 10.75 -10.96
CA PHE A 63 2.22 11.01 -9.57
C PHE A 63 3.70 11.33 -9.44
N GLU A 64 4.02 12.25 -8.54
CA GLU A 64 5.37 12.66 -8.21
C GLU A 64 5.51 12.81 -6.69
N LYS A 65 6.53 12.17 -6.11
CA LYS A 65 6.92 12.36 -4.72
C LYS A 65 7.77 13.62 -4.62
N LEU A 66 7.21 14.70 -4.07
CA LEU A 66 7.87 16.01 -3.96
C LEU A 66 8.85 16.06 -2.80
N GLU A 67 8.44 15.57 -1.63
CA GLU A 67 9.21 15.63 -0.39
C GLU A 67 9.00 14.34 0.41
N GLU A 68 10.04 13.91 1.12
CA GLU A 68 10.02 12.73 1.96
C GLU A 68 10.96 12.93 3.15
N ARG A 69 10.44 12.70 4.34
CA ARG A 69 11.19 12.50 5.58
C ARG A 69 10.81 11.14 6.15
N PRO A 70 11.71 10.16 6.07
CA PRO A 70 11.38 8.78 6.42
C PRO A 70 10.68 8.65 7.77
N ILE A 71 9.59 7.87 7.78
CA ILE A 71 8.76 7.52 8.94
C ILE A 71 7.94 8.70 9.50
N GLU A 72 8.15 9.93 9.01
CA GLU A 72 7.51 11.13 9.54
C GLU A 72 6.56 11.79 8.55
N TYR A 73 7.02 12.08 7.35
CA TYR A 73 6.31 12.96 6.43
C TYR A 73 6.55 12.60 4.98
N ALA A 74 5.52 12.71 4.14
CA ALA A 74 5.69 12.78 2.70
C ALA A 74 4.67 13.74 2.07
N LYS A 75 5.10 14.31 0.93
CA LYS A 75 4.30 15.16 0.06
C LYS A 75 4.30 14.62 -1.35
N LEU A 76 3.12 14.50 -1.92
CA LEU A 76 2.89 13.96 -3.25
C LEU A 76 2.12 14.97 -4.09
N ALA A 77 2.51 15.11 -5.36
CA ALA A 77 1.71 15.79 -6.36
C ALA A 77 1.11 14.75 -7.32
N SER A 78 -0.10 14.99 -7.79
CA SER A 78 -0.70 14.20 -8.85
C SER A 78 -1.46 15.07 -9.84
N LYS A 79 -1.45 14.66 -11.11
CA LYS A 79 -2.20 15.28 -12.20
C LYS A 79 -2.94 14.19 -12.97
N GLY A 80 -4.25 14.30 -13.00
CA GLY A 80 -5.15 13.43 -13.75
C GLY A 80 -5.72 14.13 -14.96
N GLN A 81 -5.79 13.45 -16.09
CA GLN A 81 -6.40 13.95 -17.32
C GLN A 81 -7.38 12.92 -17.88
N GLY A 82 -8.53 13.38 -18.28
CA GLY A 82 -9.58 12.60 -18.92
C GLY A 82 -10.49 13.47 -19.79
N VAL A 83 -11.47 12.84 -20.39
CA VAL A 83 -12.43 13.57 -21.25
C VAL A 83 -13.25 14.54 -20.40
N GLY A 84 -13.05 15.84 -20.65
CA GLY A 84 -13.77 16.90 -19.97
C GLY A 84 -13.30 17.23 -18.55
N ALA A 85 -12.20 16.63 -18.07
CA ALA A 85 -11.66 16.88 -16.74
C ALA A 85 -10.13 16.92 -16.71
N ILE A 86 -9.62 17.88 -15.95
CA ILE A 86 -8.22 17.94 -15.51
C ILE A 86 -8.26 18.03 -13.98
N VAL A 87 -7.58 17.13 -13.31
CA VAL A 87 -7.49 17.10 -11.85
C VAL A 87 -6.04 17.33 -11.46
N ALA A 88 -5.80 18.27 -10.55
CA ALA A 88 -4.51 18.45 -9.89
C ALA A 88 -4.71 18.28 -8.39
N MET A 89 -3.82 17.54 -7.75
CA MET A 89 -3.91 17.28 -6.32
C MET A 89 -2.52 17.31 -5.69
N GLU A 90 -2.41 17.98 -4.56
CA GLU A 90 -1.28 17.85 -3.66
C GLU A 90 -1.75 17.18 -2.37
N THR A 91 -1.05 16.15 -1.95
CA THR A 91 -1.37 15.40 -0.73
C THR A 91 -0.16 15.39 0.19
N GLU A 92 -0.39 15.68 1.45
CA GLU A 92 0.61 15.61 2.52
C GLU A 92 0.11 14.69 3.62
N PHE A 93 1.01 13.94 4.22
CA PHE A 93 0.71 13.19 5.43
C PHE A 93 1.87 13.21 6.42
N ASN A 94 1.51 13.26 7.69
CA ASN A 94 2.43 13.20 8.83
C ASN A 94 2.09 11.97 9.66
N LEU A 95 3.08 11.15 9.94
CA LEU A 95 2.97 10.02 10.86
C LEU A 95 3.46 10.41 12.24
N LYS A 96 2.67 10.11 13.25
CA LYS A 96 2.99 10.33 14.67
C LYS A 96 2.94 8.99 15.38
N PRO A 97 4.11 8.43 15.75
CA PRO A 97 4.17 7.20 16.54
C PRO A 97 3.51 7.40 17.92
N ASP A 98 2.75 6.40 18.36
CA ASP A 98 2.16 6.31 19.69
C ASP A 98 2.29 4.86 20.19
N GLY A 99 3.50 4.49 20.65
CA GLY A 99 3.85 3.12 21.02
C GLY A 99 3.72 2.16 19.82
N GLU A 100 2.88 1.13 19.96
CA GLU A 100 2.60 0.15 18.91
C GLU A 100 1.53 0.64 17.89
N ARG A 101 1.07 1.88 18.04
CA ARG A 101 0.06 2.50 17.19
C ARG A 101 0.65 3.70 16.46
N THR A 102 -0.03 4.12 15.40
CA THR A 102 0.37 5.30 14.63
C THR A 102 -0.84 6.15 14.30
N ARG A 103 -0.72 7.43 14.55
CA ARG A 103 -1.65 8.43 14.06
C ARG A 103 -1.09 9.07 12.79
N MET A 104 -1.88 9.13 11.74
CA MET A 104 -1.58 9.83 10.51
C MET A 104 -2.51 11.05 10.38
N ASP A 105 -1.94 12.24 10.36
CA ASP A 105 -2.65 13.45 9.97
C ASP A 105 -2.38 13.69 8.48
N TRP A 106 -3.41 13.94 7.69
CA TRP A 106 -3.30 14.09 6.25
C TRP A 106 -4.12 15.25 5.73
N VAL A 107 -3.69 15.82 4.61
CA VAL A 107 -4.40 16.87 3.88
C VAL A 107 -4.22 16.66 2.38
N ALA A 108 -5.27 16.92 1.60
CA ALA A 108 -5.23 16.94 0.15
C ALA A 108 -5.91 18.23 -0.37
N ASP A 109 -5.18 18.97 -1.20
CA ASP A 109 -5.72 20.11 -1.96
C ASP A 109 -6.04 19.64 -3.39
N VAL A 110 -7.32 19.61 -3.73
CA VAL A 110 -7.84 19.08 -5.00
C VAL A 110 -8.38 20.21 -5.84
N ARG A 111 -7.92 20.31 -7.09
CA ARG A 111 -8.37 21.26 -8.11
C ARG A 111 -8.88 20.51 -9.32
N VAL A 112 -10.10 20.83 -9.73
CA VAL A 112 -10.73 20.23 -10.91
C VAL A 112 -11.00 21.35 -11.91
N ALA A 113 -10.53 21.15 -13.13
CA ALA A 113 -10.72 22.07 -14.24
C ALA A 113 -11.37 21.36 -15.44
N GLY A 114 -11.71 22.15 -16.48
CA GLY A 114 -12.44 21.67 -17.65
C GLY A 114 -13.95 21.73 -17.50
N PRO A 115 -14.72 21.26 -18.50
CA PRO A 115 -16.18 21.24 -18.46
C PRO A 115 -16.78 20.59 -17.24
N ILE A 116 -16.18 19.48 -16.77
CA ILE A 116 -16.61 18.80 -15.54
C ILE A 116 -16.35 19.70 -14.32
N GLY A 117 -15.22 20.42 -14.26
CA GLY A 117 -14.89 21.34 -13.19
C GLY A 117 -15.93 22.48 -13.02
N SER A 118 -16.60 22.87 -14.12
CA SER A 118 -17.64 23.90 -14.10
C SER A 118 -18.93 23.46 -13.38
N MET A 119 -19.13 22.18 -13.12
CA MET A 119 -20.28 21.66 -12.37
C MET A 119 -20.27 22.09 -10.89
N GLY A 120 -19.14 22.61 -10.43
CA GLY A 120 -18.99 23.19 -9.11
C GLY A 120 -18.68 22.21 -7.98
N GLN A 121 -18.16 22.77 -6.90
CA GLN A 121 -17.65 22.01 -5.75
C GLN A 121 -18.70 21.10 -5.10
N ARG A 122 -19.96 21.51 -5.10
CA ARG A 122 -21.06 20.72 -4.50
C ARG A 122 -21.23 19.35 -5.12
N VAL A 123 -20.92 19.21 -6.43
CA VAL A 123 -21.01 17.95 -7.16
C VAL A 123 -19.84 17.05 -6.83
N PHE A 124 -18.63 17.63 -6.67
CA PHE A 124 -17.40 16.84 -6.45
C PHE A 124 -17.14 16.48 -5.00
N GLN A 125 -17.60 17.30 -4.06
CA GLN A 125 -17.35 17.07 -2.63
C GLN A 125 -17.73 15.64 -2.17
N PRO A 126 -18.93 15.12 -2.47
CA PRO A 126 -19.29 13.75 -2.09
C PRO A 126 -18.40 12.70 -2.74
N ILE A 127 -18.03 12.90 -4.01
CA ILE A 127 -17.18 11.99 -4.78
C ILE A 127 -15.78 11.93 -4.16
N VAL A 128 -15.19 13.11 -3.90
CA VAL A 128 -13.86 13.20 -3.28
C VAL A 128 -13.86 12.56 -1.89
N ASN A 129 -14.86 12.86 -1.06
CA ASN A 129 -14.98 12.27 0.27
C ASN A 129 -15.09 10.74 0.21
N GLN A 130 -15.85 10.21 -0.75
CA GLN A 130 -15.97 8.76 -0.95
C GLN A 130 -14.64 8.16 -1.40
N GLN A 131 -13.94 8.78 -2.34
CA GLN A 131 -12.63 8.29 -2.81
C GLN A 131 -11.59 8.31 -1.69
N VAL A 132 -11.54 9.37 -0.90
CA VAL A 132 -10.68 9.46 0.29
C VAL A 132 -11.00 8.33 1.28
N GLY A 133 -12.26 8.09 1.58
CA GLY A 133 -12.67 6.98 2.45
C GLY A 133 -12.21 5.63 1.93
N ASN A 134 -12.35 5.38 0.64
CA ASN A 134 -11.90 4.15 -0.01
C ASN A 134 -10.38 3.97 0.09
N VAL A 135 -9.60 5.04 -0.15
CA VAL A 135 -8.13 5.02 -0.03
C VAL A 135 -7.70 4.72 1.41
N LEU A 136 -8.30 5.39 2.40
CA LEU A 136 -7.97 5.17 3.81
C LEU A 136 -8.32 3.76 4.30
N ASN A 137 -9.44 3.20 3.84
CA ASN A 137 -9.83 1.83 4.15
C ASN A 137 -8.89 0.81 3.50
N ALA A 138 -8.50 1.05 2.24
CA ALA A 138 -7.53 0.21 1.54
C ALA A 138 -6.15 0.26 2.21
N LEU A 139 -5.72 1.44 2.65
CA LEU A 139 -4.48 1.63 3.40
C LEU A 139 -4.49 0.84 4.72
N GLU A 140 -5.57 0.95 5.49
CA GLU A 140 -5.74 0.17 6.72
C GLU A 140 -5.64 -1.33 6.47
N ALA A 141 -6.32 -1.83 5.43
CA ALA A 141 -6.27 -3.24 5.04
C ALA A 141 -4.86 -3.69 4.68
N GLN A 142 -4.10 -2.89 3.91
CA GLN A 142 -2.71 -3.18 3.56
C GLN A 142 -1.78 -3.18 4.78
N VAL A 143 -1.98 -2.25 5.71
CA VAL A 143 -1.21 -2.17 6.95
C VAL A 143 -1.49 -3.39 7.84
N MET A 144 -2.74 -3.79 7.97
CA MET A 144 -3.12 -4.96 8.77
C MET A 144 -2.63 -6.27 8.13
N GLU A 145 -2.66 -6.40 6.83
CA GLU A 145 -2.09 -7.52 6.08
C GLU A 145 -0.57 -7.62 6.32
N ALA A 146 0.15 -6.50 6.23
CA ALA A 146 1.58 -6.44 6.49
C ALA A 146 1.92 -6.79 7.94
N LYS A 147 1.10 -6.36 8.91
CA LYS A 147 1.24 -6.71 10.33
C LYS A 147 1.04 -8.22 10.56
N GLY A 148 0.04 -8.83 9.94
CA GLY A 148 -0.23 -10.28 10.01
C GLY A 148 0.85 -11.14 9.34
N GLY A 149 1.39 -10.71 8.20
CA GLY A 149 2.47 -11.38 7.48
C GLY A 149 3.81 -11.37 8.22
N GLY A 150 4.06 -10.35 9.07
CA GLY A 150 5.27 -10.26 9.90
C GLY A 150 5.30 -11.25 11.07
N SER A 151 4.15 -11.73 11.53
CA SER A 151 4.10 -12.73 12.61
C SER A 151 4.20 -14.19 12.11
N SER A 152 4.04 -14.41 10.81
CA SER A 152 4.14 -15.74 10.19
C SER A 152 5.58 -16.17 9.90
N GLY A 153 6.54 -15.25 9.96
CA GLY A 153 7.95 -15.51 9.67
C GLY A 153 8.83 -15.89 10.89
N ALA A 154 8.26 -15.90 12.11
CA ALA A 154 9.03 -16.15 13.33
C ALA A 154 8.84 -17.56 13.96
N GLU A 155 8.03 -18.43 13.34
CA GLU A 155 7.76 -19.78 13.88
C GLU A 155 8.03 -20.93 12.91
N GLU A 156 8.93 -20.79 11.94
CA GLU A 156 9.45 -21.93 11.20
C GLU A 156 10.97 -21.98 11.28
N GLY A 157 11.45 -22.68 12.27
CA GLY A 157 12.85 -23.02 12.26
C GLY A 157 13.46 -23.34 13.60
N ILE A 158 13.00 -24.31 14.35
CA ILE A 158 13.86 -25.18 15.13
C ILE A 158 13.08 -26.49 15.38
N HIS A 159 13.05 -27.37 14.42
CA HIS A 159 12.93 -28.77 14.74
C HIS A 159 14.33 -29.35 14.67
N ALA A 160 14.97 -29.41 15.82
CA ALA A 160 16.18 -30.16 16.01
C ALA A 160 15.88 -31.63 15.74
N ALA A 161 16.39 -32.13 14.64
CA ALA A 161 16.47 -33.56 14.41
C ALA A 161 17.42 -34.15 15.45
N SER A 162 16.90 -34.96 16.34
CA SER A 162 17.69 -35.84 17.19
C SER A 162 18.44 -36.82 16.31
N PRO A 163 19.74 -37.05 16.53
CA PRO A 163 20.43 -38.13 15.87
C PRO A 163 20.06 -39.41 16.58
N GLU A 164 19.23 -40.23 15.96
CA GLU A 164 19.11 -41.61 16.37
C GLU A 164 20.40 -42.35 16.02
N ALA A 165 20.96 -42.90 17.08
CA ALA A 165 22.14 -43.76 17.06
C ALA A 165 21.93 -44.96 16.14
N TYR A 166 22.74 -45.03 15.12
CA TYR A 166 22.93 -46.24 14.35
C TYR A 166 23.80 -47.20 15.18
N SER A 167 23.18 -48.19 15.80
CA SER A 167 23.87 -49.33 16.40
C SER A 167 24.27 -50.29 15.29
N ALA A 168 25.55 -50.30 14.99
CA ALA A 168 26.16 -51.36 14.21
C ALA A 168 26.33 -52.58 15.10
N GLU A 169 25.72 -53.66 14.75
CA GLU A 169 26.15 -54.97 15.23
C GLU A 169 26.98 -55.65 14.16
N PRO A 170 28.13 -56.22 14.56
CA PRO A 170 28.94 -57.04 13.67
C PRO A 170 28.55 -58.50 13.86
N GLU A 171 28.05 -59.12 12.86
CA GLU A 171 28.03 -60.57 12.82
C GLU A 171 29.19 -61.05 11.98
N GLY A 172 30.02 -61.77 12.66
CA GLY A 172 31.26 -62.38 12.17
C GLY A 172 31.05 -63.73 11.49
N PRO A 173 32.13 -64.38 11.19
CA PRO A 173 32.24 -65.29 10.08
C PRO A 173 32.06 -66.77 10.50
N THR A 174 31.55 -67.58 9.63
CA THR A 174 31.73 -69.01 9.64
C THR A 174 31.88 -69.46 8.19
N HIS A 175 33.09 -69.92 7.89
CA HIS A 175 33.61 -71.27 7.94
C HIS A 175 32.78 -72.16 7.04
N SER A 176 33.32 -72.79 6.08
CA SER A 176 34.17 -73.94 6.03
C SER A 176 34.12 -74.48 4.61
N ALA A 177 35.17 -74.71 3.92
CA ALA A 177 35.93 -75.89 3.82
C ALA A 177 35.25 -77.04 3.05
N ASP A 178 36.06 -77.55 2.18
CA ASP A 178 36.10 -78.91 1.60
C ASP A 178 35.25 -79.17 0.34
N ASP A 179 35.83 -79.38 -0.71
CA ASP A 179 36.59 -80.43 -1.39
C ASP A 179 36.99 -80.00 -2.78
#